data_a63ad79434d274f106a231fb439815d1
#
_entry.id   a63ad79434d274f106a231fb439815d1
#
_cell.length_a   1.000
_cell.length_b   1.000
_cell.length_c   1.000
_cell.angle_alpha   90.00
_cell.angle_beta   90.00
_cell.angle_gamma   90.00
#
_symmetry.space_group_name_H-M   'P 1'
#
loop_
_entity.id
_entity.type
_entity.pdbx_description
1 polymer ?
#
loop_
_entity_poly.entity_id
_entity_poly.type
_entity_poly.pdbx_seq_one_letter_code
_entity_poly.pdbx_strand_id
1 'polypeptide(L)'
;MGIKVRKSISNLQTYNVGGRSDLSSDWECFDWNESEFPPTNKVFEVMKSFYRYERYPDITAKQLKNKLSEYVSLPVDFIEVYNGSDDALKDIITVFVDKDTKVLSYQPSYTQVNTFITTNTEHYEKI
;
A
#
# COMPACT_ATOMS: atom_id res chain seq x y z
N MET A 1 9.56 9.59 32.65
CA MET A 1 9.68 8.20 32.15
C MET A 1 9.39 8.24 30.65
N GLY A 2 10.41 8.07 29.78
CA GLY A 2 10.21 8.15 28.32
C GLY A 2 9.59 6.86 27.78
N ILE A 3 8.72 6.98 26.77
CA ILE A 3 8.17 5.81 26.06
C ILE A 3 9.30 5.13 25.30
N LYS A 4 9.55 3.83 25.58
CA LYS A 4 10.58 3.05 24.90
C LYS A 4 9.99 2.42 23.65
N VAL A 5 10.47 2.81 22.47
CA VAL A 5 10.12 2.20 21.19
C VAL A 5 11.05 1.04 20.86
N ARG A 6 10.62 0.14 19.96
CA ARG A 6 11.46 -0.96 19.47
C ARG A 6 12.71 -0.40 18.77
N LYS A 7 13.85 -1.11 18.92
CA LYS A 7 15.13 -0.70 18.29
C LYS A 7 15.02 -0.56 16.77
N SER A 8 14.32 -1.48 16.10
CA SER A 8 14.07 -1.43 14.65
C SER A 8 13.31 -0.18 14.21
N ILE A 9 12.46 0.38 15.09
CA ILE A 9 11.71 1.60 14.81
C ILE A 9 12.54 2.85 15.10
N SER A 10 13.34 2.85 16.18
CA SER A 10 14.16 4.01 16.56
C SER A 10 15.22 4.38 15.52
N ASN A 11 15.62 3.43 14.68
CA ASN A 11 16.64 3.60 13.65
C ASN A 11 16.04 3.95 12.27
N LEU A 12 14.71 3.97 12.12
CA LEU A 12 14.08 4.33 10.86
C LEU A 12 14.27 5.81 10.53
N GLN A 13 14.64 6.07 9.30
CA GLN A 13 14.59 7.43 8.76
C GLN A 13 13.14 7.79 8.45
N THR A 14 12.76 9.02 8.79
CA THR A 14 11.44 9.53 8.42
C THR A 14 11.32 9.55 6.89
N TYR A 15 10.23 8.99 6.39
CA TYR A 15 9.90 9.07 4.97
C TYR A 15 9.67 10.53 4.58
N ASN A 16 10.49 11.03 3.68
CA ASN A 16 10.33 12.39 3.15
C ASN A 16 9.44 12.33 1.91
N VAL A 17 8.22 12.83 2.04
CA VAL A 17 7.19 12.82 0.98
C VAL A 17 7.50 13.80 -0.15
N GLY A 18 8.64 14.52 -0.09
CA GLY A 18 8.92 15.60 -1.03
C GLY A 18 8.05 16.85 -0.76
N GLY A 19 8.50 17.99 -1.24
CA GLY A 19 7.86 19.27 -0.94
C GLY A 19 6.61 19.57 -1.77
N ARG A 20 5.59 18.72 -1.75
CA ARG A 20 4.27 19.04 -2.31
C ARG A 20 3.48 19.98 -1.41
N SER A 21 4.03 21.15 -1.14
CA SER A 21 3.34 22.15 -0.33
C SER A 21 2.35 23.03 -1.10
N ASP A 22 2.32 22.93 -2.43
CA ASP A 22 1.51 23.81 -3.25
C ASP A 22 0.98 23.11 -4.50
N LEU A 23 -0.32 22.78 -4.48
CA LEU A 23 -1.05 22.25 -5.64
C LEU A 23 -1.34 23.33 -6.71
N SER A 24 -0.98 24.59 -6.46
CA SER A 24 -1.17 25.73 -7.37
C SER A 24 0.00 25.95 -8.31
N SER A 25 1.09 25.17 -8.21
CA SER A 25 2.25 25.31 -9.09
C SER A 25 2.01 24.59 -10.42
N ASP A 26 2.52 25.16 -11.51
CA ASP A 26 2.52 24.59 -12.87
C ASP A 26 3.47 23.38 -13.01
N TRP A 27 3.69 22.65 -11.92
CA TRP A 27 4.57 21.49 -11.88
C TRP A 27 3.84 20.24 -12.33
N GLU A 28 4.39 19.58 -13.33
CA GLU A 28 4.02 18.22 -13.71
C GLU A 28 4.75 17.23 -12.80
N CYS A 29 3.99 16.39 -12.07
CA CYS A 29 4.52 15.45 -11.10
C CYS A 29 4.62 14.04 -11.69
N PHE A 30 5.83 13.49 -11.76
CA PHE A 30 6.12 12.15 -12.28
C PHE A 30 6.56 11.15 -11.22
N ASP A 31 6.46 11.53 -9.94
CA ASP A 31 7.04 10.80 -8.81
C ASP A 31 6.06 9.83 -8.11
N TRP A 32 4.74 10.04 -8.24
CA TRP A 32 3.71 9.24 -7.53
C TRP A 32 2.85 8.38 -8.43
N ASN A 33 3.13 8.34 -9.72
CA ASN A 33 2.33 7.58 -10.71
C ASN A 33 0.84 7.91 -10.67
N GLU A 34 0.49 9.17 -10.38
CA GLU A 34 -0.90 9.63 -10.40
C GLU A 34 -1.45 9.66 -11.82
N SER A 35 -2.74 9.37 -11.97
CA SER A 35 -3.41 9.48 -13.25
C SER A 35 -3.74 10.93 -13.57
N GLU A 36 -3.44 11.38 -14.77
CA GLU A 36 -3.88 12.68 -15.30
C GLU A 36 -5.40 12.74 -15.53
N PHE A 37 -6.05 11.60 -15.63
CA PHE A 37 -7.47 11.50 -15.91
C PHE A 37 -8.24 11.18 -14.63
N PRO A 38 -9.33 11.95 -14.34
CA PRO A 38 -10.22 11.62 -13.24
C PRO A 38 -10.98 10.30 -13.53
N PRO A 39 -11.53 9.66 -12.50
CA PRO A 39 -12.46 8.55 -12.68
C PRO A 39 -13.64 8.95 -13.56
N THR A 40 -14.23 7.97 -14.26
CA THR A 40 -15.41 8.24 -15.10
C THR A 40 -16.59 8.75 -14.26
N ASN A 41 -17.49 9.52 -14.86
CA ASN A 41 -18.69 10.04 -14.20
C ASN A 41 -19.54 8.94 -13.55
N LYS A 42 -19.55 7.72 -14.10
CA LYS A 42 -20.24 6.57 -13.53
C LYS A 42 -19.78 6.24 -12.09
N VAL A 43 -18.50 6.43 -11.79
CA VAL A 43 -17.96 6.22 -10.43
C VAL A 43 -18.60 7.20 -9.47
N PHE A 44 -18.64 8.48 -9.85
CA PHE A 44 -19.23 9.53 -9.02
C PHE A 44 -20.74 9.34 -8.82
N GLU A 45 -21.47 8.88 -9.86
CA GLU A 45 -22.89 8.56 -9.76
C GLU A 45 -23.15 7.42 -8.78
N VAL A 46 -22.38 6.34 -8.86
CA VAL A 46 -22.48 5.21 -7.92
C VAL A 46 -22.15 5.65 -6.48
N MET A 47 -21.10 6.43 -6.28
CA MET A 47 -20.76 6.96 -4.96
C MET A 47 -21.87 7.83 -4.38
N LYS A 48 -22.49 8.70 -5.20
CA LYS A 48 -23.63 9.54 -4.77
C LYS A 48 -24.88 8.73 -4.42
N SER A 49 -25.09 7.60 -5.09
CA SER A 49 -26.25 6.72 -4.84
C SER A 49 -26.07 5.84 -3.60
N PHE A 50 -24.85 5.67 -3.11
CA PHE A 50 -24.58 4.93 -1.89
C PHE A 50 -24.95 5.80 -0.67
N TYR A 51 -25.68 5.23 0.28
CA TYR A 51 -26.22 5.97 1.43
C TYR A 51 -26.06 5.26 2.79
N ARG A 52 -25.42 4.08 2.81
CA ARG A 52 -25.28 3.26 4.01
C ARG A 52 -23.85 3.26 4.57
N TYR A 53 -23.28 4.44 4.68
CA TYR A 53 -21.90 4.64 5.16
C TYR A 53 -21.70 4.23 6.62
N GLU A 54 -22.79 4.14 7.40
CA GLU A 54 -22.79 3.71 8.79
C GLU A 54 -22.69 2.18 8.96
N ARG A 55 -22.72 1.42 7.87
CA ARG A 55 -22.66 -0.05 7.90
C ARG A 55 -21.26 -0.56 7.57
N TYR A 56 -20.87 -1.64 8.25
CA TYR A 56 -19.67 -2.36 7.84
C TYR A 56 -19.86 -2.93 6.42
N PRO A 57 -18.84 -2.82 5.58
CA PRO A 57 -18.86 -3.48 4.27
C PRO A 57 -18.77 -5.01 4.42
N ASP A 58 -18.96 -5.73 3.31
CA ASP A 58 -18.59 -7.13 3.22
C ASP A 58 -17.07 -7.27 3.42
N ILE A 59 -16.66 -7.82 4.56
CA ILE A 59 -15.27 -8.00 4.94
C ILE A 59 -14.50 -8.91 3.99
N THR A 60 -15.19 -9.74 3.22
CA THR A 60 -14.60 -10.64 2.23
C THR A 60 -14.45 -9.99 0.86
N ALA A 61 -15.02 -8.80 0.65
CA ALA A 61 -15.07 -8.09 -0.62
C ALA A 61 -15.50 -8.97 -1.80
N LYS A 62 -16.39 -9.94 -1.57
CA LYS A 62 -16.75 -11.02 -2.50
C LYS A 62 -17.14 -10.51 -3.89
N GLN A 63 -17.97 -9.46 -3.94
CA GLN A 63 -18.41 -8.92 -5.23
C GLN A 63 -17.26 -8.34 -6.03
N LEU A 64 -16.36 -7.59 -5.37
CA LEU A 64 -15.18 -7.01 -5.99
C LEU A 64 -14.21 -8.10 -6.46
N LYS A 65 -13.92 -9.09 -5.60
CA LYS A 65 -13.03 -10.22 -5.96
C LYS A 65 -13.55 -11.00 -7.17
N ASN A 66 -14.86 -11.25 -7.25
CA ASN A 66 -15.45 -11.90 -8.42
C ASN A 66 -15.24 -11.09 -9.69
N LYS A 67 -15.44 -9.77 -9.64
CA LYS A 67 -15.21 -8.89 -10.80
C LYS A 67 -13.75 -8.80 -11.19
N LEU A 68 -12.85 -8.77 -10.23
CA LEU A 68 -11.42 -8.84 -10.49
C LEU A 68 -11.00 -10.18 -11.09
N SER A 69 -11.57 -11.29 -10.61
CA SER A 69 -11.37 -12.64 -11.16
C SER A 69 -11.74 -12.72 -12.64
N GLU A 70 -12.89 -12.17 -13.01
CA GLU A 70 -13.30 -12.04 -14.41
C GLU A 70 -12.32 -11.18 -15.22
N TYR A 71 -11.89 -10.04 -14.67
CA TYR A 71 -11.01 -9.08 -15.33
C TYR A 71 -9.60 -9.61 -15.58
N VAL A 72 -8.99 -10.28 -14.57
CA VAL A 72 -7.63 -10.79 -14.67
C VAL A 72 -7.57 -12.25 -15.14
N SER A 73 -8.71 -12.92 -15.33
CA SER A 73 -8.82 -14.33 -15.74
C SER A 73 -8.11 -15.29 -14.77
N LEU A 74 -8.19 -15.02 -13.47
CA LEU A 74 -7.65 -15.87 -12.41
C LEU A 74 -8.78 -16.35 -11.48
N PRO A 75 -8.66 -17.55 -10.87
CA PRO A 75 -9.60 -18.01 -9.85
C PRO A 75 -9.70 -17.01 -8.68
N VAL A 76 -10.90 -16.84 -8.13
CA VAL A 76 -11.17 -15.88 -7.05
C VAL A 76 -10.30 -16.10 -5.81
N ASP A 77 -9.91 -17.33 -5.54
CA ASP A 77 -9.06 -17.71 -4.40
C ASP A 77 -7.60 -17.21 -4.53
N PHE A 78 -7.22 -16.74 -5.71
CA PHE A 78 -5.91 -16.13 -5.98
C PHE A 78 -5.94 -14.61 -5.90
N ILE A 79 -7.06 -14.04 -5.47
CA ILE A 79 -7.26 -12.59 -5.44
C ILE A 79 -7.52 -12.14 -4.02
N GLU A 80 -6.72 -11.19 -3.56
CA GLU A 80 -6.97 -10.44 -2.34
C GLU A 80 -7.05 -8.95 -2.65
N VAL A 81 -7.78 -8.19 -1.82
CA VAL A 81 -7.98 -6.76 -2.00
C VAL A 81 -7.53 -6.00 -0.75
N TYR A 82 -6.85 -4.89 -0.97
CA TYR A 82 -6.23 -4.07 0.06
C TYR A 82 -6.49 -2.59 -0.18
N ASN A 83 -6.24 -1.76 0.80
CA ASN A 83 -6.24 -0.29 0.67
C ASN A 83 -4.93 0.20 0.01
N GLY A 84 -4.75 -0.19 -1.25
CA GLY A 84 -3.54 0.12 -2.01
C GLY A 84 -2.42 -0.90 -1.82
N SER A 85 -1.36 -0.75 -2.65
CA SER A 85 -0.21 -1.67 -2.68
C SER A 85 0.62 -1.66 -1.40
N ASP A 86 0.66 -0.54 -0.68
CA ASP A 86 1.40 -0.44 0.57
C ASP A 86 0.85 -1.36 1.65
N ASP A 87 -0.48 -1.45 1.75
CA ASP A 87 -1.15 -2.33 2.71
C ASP A 87 -0.87 -3.80 2.34
N ALA A 88 -0.97 -4.15 1.07
CA ALA A 88 -0.63 -5.48 0.57
C ALA A 88 0.84 -5.86 0.85
N LEU A 89 1.78 -4.97 0.53
CA LEU A 89 3.22 -5.19 0.76
C LEU A 89 3.54 -5.35 2.25
N LYS A 90 2.94 -4.53 3.09
CA LYS A 90 3.11 -4.61 4.54
C LYS A 90 2.61 -5.95 5.09
N ASP A 91 1.45 -6.41 4.64
CA ASP A 91 0.87 -7.67 5.08
C ASP A 91 1.70 -8.86 4.59
N ILE A 92 2.13 -8.87 3.32
CA ILE A 92 3.03 -9.90 2.79
C ILE A 92 4.31 -9.99 3.63
N ILE A 93 4.94 -8.86 3.89
CA ILE A 93 6.18 -8.84 4.67
C ILE A 93 5.90 -9.29 6.13
N THR A 94 4.79 -8.88 6.71
CA THR A 94 4.43 -9.28 8.07
C THR A 94 4.15 -10.78 8.19
N VAL A 95 3.58 -11.39 7.15
CA VAL A 95 3.25 -12.83 7.14
C VAL A 95 4.49 -13.70 6.90
N PHE A 96 5.40 -13.27 6.02
CA PHE A 96 6.51 -14.11 5.57
C PHE A 96 7.87 -13.76 6.18
N VAL A 97 8.00 -12.61 6.85
CA VAL A 97 9.28 -12.12 7.38
C VAL A 97 9.24 -12.06 8.90
N ASP A 98 9.95 -12.98 9.52
CA ASP A 98 10.24 -12.98 10.96
C ASP A 98 11.62 -12.32 11.22
N LYS A 99 11.94 -12.04 12.48
CA LYS A 99 13.18 -11.35 12.91
C LYS A 99 14.46 -12.02 12.40
N ASP A 100 14.45 -13.34 12.22
CA ASP A 100 15.61 -14.14 11.78
C ASP A 100 15.55 -14.44 10.25
N THR A 101 14.54 -13.96 9.53
CA THR A 101 14.37 -14.16 8.09
C THR A 101 15.35 -13.29 7.31
N LYS A 102 16.16 -13.90 6.44
CA LYS A 102 16.98 -13.15 5.48
C LYS A 102 16.15 -12.71 4.29
N VAL A 103 16.10 -11.41 4.04
CA VAL A 103 15.38 -10.81 2.91
C VAL A 103 16.34 -10.17 1.94
N LEU A 104 16.15 -10.43 0.65
CA LEU A 104 16.90 -9.84 -0.46
C LEU A 104 15.98 -8.93 -1.28
N SER A 105 16.46 -7.78 -1.69
CA SER A 105 15.74 -6.87 -2.59
C SER A 105 16.69 -6.19 -3.55
N TYR A 106 16.27 -6.10 -4.80
CA TYR A 106 16.98 -5.31 -5.81
C TYR A 106 16.85 -3.81 -5.53
N GLN A 107 17.91 -3.06 -5.87
CA GLN A 107 17.91 -1.59 -5.81
C GLN A 107 18.23 -1.00 -7.19
N PRO A 108 17.63 0.14 -7.55
CA PRO A 108 16.64 0.92 -6.78
C PRO A 108 15.26 0.24 -6.72
N SER A 109 14.57 0.37 -5.58
CA SER A 109 13.25 -0.17 -5.35
C SER A 109 12.36 0.84 -4.62
N TYR A 110 11.06 0.56 -4.57
CA TYR A 110 10.10 1.38 -3.84
C TYR A 110 10.47 1.50 -2.36
N THR A 111 10.60 2.72 -1.89
CA THR A 111 11.19 3.04 -0.58
C THR A 111 10.43 2.40 0.59
N GLN A 112 9.10 2.28 0.50
CA GLN A 112 8.30 1.69 1.57
C GLN A 112 8.59 0.20 1.79
N VAL A 113 8.98 -0.54 0.75
CA VAL A 113 9.42 -1.94 0.88
C VAL A 113 10.59 -2.05 1.86
N ASN A 114 11.58 -1.15 1.73
CA ASN A 114 12.71 -1.11 2.65
C ASN A 114 12.25 -0.89 4.10
N THR A 115 11.31 0.03 4.28
CA THR A 115 10.75 0.35 5.61
C THR A 115 10.05 -0.86 6.20
N PHE A 116 9.19 -1.53 5.44
CA PHE A 116 8.46 -2.71 5.91
C PHE A 116 9.39 -3.87 6.26
N ILE A 117 10.43 -4.13 5.44
CA ILE A 117 11.41 -5.18 5.72
C ILE A 117 12.19 -4.85 6.98
N THR A 118 12.77 -3.66 7.11
CA THR A 118 13.62 -3.28 8.24
C THR A 118 12.86 -3.18 9.56
N THR A 119 11.54 -3.04 9.54
CA THR A 119 10.72 -3.12 10.75
C THR A 119 10.52 -4.55 11.26
N ASN A 120 10.69 -5.56 10.41
CA ASN A 120 10.45 -6.96 10.74
C ASN A 120 11.73 -7.75 10.97
N THR A 121 12.81 -7.51 10.19
CA THR A 121 14.09 -8.22 10.33
C THR A 121 15.30 -7.29 10.30
N GLU A 122 16.39 -7.70 10.95
CA GLU A 122 17.71 -7.07 10.84
C GLU A 122 18.55 -7.67 9.69
N HIS A 123 18.11 -8.76 9.06
CA HIS A 123 18.82 -9.50 8.02
C HIS A 123 18.35 -9.10 6.60
N TYR A 124 18.46 -7.81 6.30
CA TYR A 124 18.08 -7.24 5.00
C TYR A 124 19.30 -6.94 4.15
N GLU A 125 19.38 -7.57 2.98
CA GLU A 125 20.44 -7.38 1.98
C GLU A 125 19.88 -6.70 0.73
N LYS A 126 20.55 -5.65 0.31
CA LYS A 126 20.23 -4.89 -0.92
C LYS A 126 21.20 -5.32 -2.02
N ILE A 127 20.68 -5.73 -3.17
CA ILE A 127 21.43 -6.18 -4.32
C ILE A 127 21.39 -5.14 -5.44
#